data_c2272c8da5e3de238fe1e4cafdedcf01
#
_entry.id   c2272c8da5e3de238fe1e4cafdedcf01
#
_cell.length_a   1.000
_cell.length_b   1.000
_cell.length_c   1.000
_cell.angle_alpha   90.00
_cell.angle_beta   90.00
_cell.angle_gamma   90.00
#
_symmetry.space_group_name_H-M   'P 1'
#
loop_
_entity.id
_entity.type
_entity.pdbx_description
1 polymer ?
#
loop_
_entity_poly.entity_id
_entity_poly.type
_entity_poly.pdbx_seq_one_letter_code
_entity_poly.pdbx_strand_id
1 'polypeptide(L)'
;LHGQADWVPLEPRKLKREEQAVKAGGQPELDRLVDAELRQLFGHPPLRNEQGDVAIRVGSAVVFLRSTADCRELVLFSPLVHDVVNRSRACEVLNDLNVESRYGRFALHRDRVFAQISVPAKPFVPVHLRQALRALSQIADGIDEELATKLGGRTTFPTP
;
A
#
# COMPACT_ATOMS: atom_id res chain seq x y z
N LEU A 1 2.48 -24.40 -41.44
CA LEU A 1 2.23 -24.37 -41.10
C LEU A 1 1.59 -24.58 -40.87
N HIS A 2 1.60 -24.90 -40.98
CA HIS A 2 1.08 -25.01 -40.49
C HIS A 2 0.71 -24.47 -39.64
N GLY A 3 0.84 -24.25 -39.62
CA GLY A 3 0.63 -23.67 -38.46
C GLY A 3 -0.61 -22.95 -38.08
N GLN A 4 -1.64 -23.44 -38.29
CA GLN A 4 -2.82 -23.01 -37.58
C GLN A 4 -2.83 -23.74 -36.25
N ALA A 5 -2.30 -23.08 -35.22
CA ALA A 5 -2.70 -23.41 -33.88
C ALA A 5 -4.23 -23.40 -33.83
N ASP A 6 -4.83 -24.48 -33.38
CA ASP A 6 -6.25 -24.50 -33.09
C ASP A 6 -6.52 -23.57 -31.91
N TRP A 7 -6.67 -22.29 -32.23
CA TRP A 7 -7.01 -21.28 -31.22
C TRP A 7 -8.44 -21.51 -30.76
N VAL A 8 -8.59 -22.08 -29.59
CA VAL A 8 -9.89 -22.02 -28.91
C VAL A 8 -10.04 -20.60 -28.37
N PRO A 9 -11.04 -19.83 -28.84
CA PRO A 9 -11.27 -18.50 -28.26
C PRO A 9 -11.52 -18.68 -26.78
N LEU A 10 -10.67 -18.06 -25.96
CA LEU A 10 -10.94 -17.99 -24.54
C LEU A 10 -12.15 -17.08 -24.36
N GLU A 11 -13.24 -17.65 -23.87
CA GLU A 11 -14.37 -16.86 -23.42
C GLU A 11 -13.86 -15.89 -22.35
N PRO A 12 -14.12 -14.58 -22.45
CA PRO A 12 -13.69 -13.65 -21.43
C PRO A 12 -14.33 -14.05 -20.10
N ARG A 13 -13.48 -14.35 -19.12
CA ARG A 13 -13.97 -14.65 -17.77
C ARG A 13 -14.76 -13.47 -17.25
N LYS A 14 -15.94 -13.73 -16.70
CA LYS A 14 -16.72 -12.70 -16.04
C LYS A 14 -15.95 -12.24 -14.78
N LEU A 15 -15.55 -11.00 -14.77
CA LEU A 15 -14.83 -10.43 -13.64
C LEU A 15 -15.75 -10.31 -12.42
N LYS A 16 -15.22 -10.64 -11.26
CA LYS A 16 -15.90 -10.38 -10.00
C LYS A 16 -16.01 -8.86 -9.78
N ARG A 17 -16.93 -8.44 -8.91
CA ARG A 17 -17.12 -7.02 -8.62
C ARG A 17 -15.82 -6.30 -8.25
N GLU A 18 -15.02 -6.90 -7.38
CA GLU A 18 -13.76 -6.29 -6.92
C GLU A 18 -12.67 -6.25 -8.00
N GLU A 19 -12.85 -6.98 -9.09
CA GLU A 19 -11.93 -7.00 -10.22
C GLU A 19 -12.34 -6.00 -11.31
N GLN A 20 -13.52 -5.41 -11.21
CA GLN A 20 -14.05 -4.49 -12.21
C GLN A 20 -13.52 -3.08 -12.02
N ALA A 21 -13.11 -2.45 -13.12
CA ALA A 21 -12.66 -1.07 -13.10
C ALA A 21 -13.84 -0.10 -12.95
N VAL A 22 -13.66 0.91 -12.11
CA VAL A 22 -14.65 1.96 -11.87
C VAL A 22 -14.01 3.32 -12.13
N LYS A 23 -14.60 4.08 -13.04
CA LYS A 23 -14.12 5.42 -13.35
C LYS A 23 -14.73 6.42 -12.37
N ALA A 24 -13.90 7.06 -11.57
CA ALA A 24 -14.32 8.13 -10.67
C ALA A 24 -14.38 9.47 -11.41
N GLY A 25 -15.40 10.27 -11.13
CA GLY A 25 -15.57 11.59 -11.73
C GLY A 25 -14.77 12.70 -11.04
N GLY A 26 -14.03 12.38 -9.99
CA GLY A 26 -13.23 13.35 -9.24
C GLY A 26 -12.79 12.77 -7.91
N GLN A 27 -11.96 13.52 -7.16
CA GLN A 27 -11.42 13.05 -5.89
C GLN A 27 -12.51 12.67 -4.86
N PRO A 28 -13.60 13.44 -4.69
CA PRO A 28 -14.67 13.06 -3.76
C PRO A 28 -15.33 11.73 -4.12
N GLU A 29 -15.52 11.44 -5.39
CA GLU A 29 -16.10 10.17 -5.84
C GLU A 29 -15.12 9.03 -5.65
N LEU A 30 -13.84 9.25 -5.95
CA LEU A 30 -12.79 8.27 -5.70
C LEU A 30 -12.71 7.92 -4.20
N ASP A 31 -12.74 8.92 -3.33
CA ASP A 31 -12.73 8.72 -1.89
C ASP A 31 -13.95 7.92 -1.42
N ARG A 32 -15.12 8.16 -2.00
CA ARG A 32 -16.32 7.37 -1.69
C ARG A 32 -16.17 5.91 -2.12
N LEU A 33 -15.60 5.66 -3.29
CA LEU A 33 -15.34 4.29 -3.76
C LEU A 33 -14.37 3.56 -2.85
N VAL A 34 -13.32 4.25 -2.43
CA VAL A 34 -12.34 3.71 -1.49
C VAL A 34 -12.99 3.41 -0.13
N ASP A 35 -13.74 4.36 0.41
CA ASP A 35 -14.43 4.21 1.69
C ASP A 35 -15.41 3.04 1.67
N ALA A 36 -16.16 2.88 0.57
CA ALA A 36 -17.08 1.75 0.41
C ALA A 36 -16.34 0.41 0.40
N GLU A 37 -15.20 0.34 -0.27
CA GLU A 37 -14.38 -0.87 -0.31
C GLU A 37 -13.79 -1.21 1.07
N LEU A 38 -13.28 -0.22 1.77
CA LEU A 38 -12.74 -0.41 3.12
C LEU A 38 -13.81 -0.82 4.11
N ARG A 39 -15.00 -0.24 4.00
CA ARG A 39 -16.16 -0.64 4.82
C ARG A 39 -16.53 -2.10 4.57
N GLN A 40 -16.49 -2.54 3.34
CA GLN A 40 -16.76 -3.94 2.99
C GLN A 40 -15.70 -4.88 3.55
N LEU A 41 -14.43 -4.48 3.50
CA LEU A 41 -13.31 -5.28 4.02
C LEU A 41 -13.32 -5.39 5.54
N PHE A 42 -13.60 -4.31 6.24
CA PHE A 42 -13.42 -4.23 7.69
C PHE A 42 -14.74 -4.20 8.47
N GLY A 43 -15.88 -4.07 7.80
CA GLY A 43 -17.20 -4.09 8.43
C GLY A 43 -17.60 -2.80 9.15
N HIS A 44 -16.78 -1.75 9.05
CA HIS A 44 -17.07 -0.45 9.65
C HIS A 44 -16.51 0.67 8.74
N PRO A 45 -17.04 1.90 8.87
CA PRO A 45 -16.50 3.03 8.11
C PRO A 45 -15.04 3.29 8.43
N PRO A 46 -14.23 3.74 7.44
CA PRO A 46 -12.84 4.08 7.71
C PRO A 46 -12.73 5.29 8.64
N LEU A 47 -11.70 5.28 9.47
CA LEU A 47 -11.35 6.39 10.33
C LEU A 47 -10.37 7.31 9.61
N ARG A 48 -10.54 8.62 9.79
CA ARG A 48 -9.65 9.62 9.22
C ARG A 48 -8.89 10.34 10.31
N ASN A 49 -7.61 10.65 10.05
CA ASN A 49 -6.81 11.45 10.96
C ASN A 49 -7.05 12.96 10.71
N GLU A 50 -6.33 13.81 11.45
CA GLU A 50 -6.46 15.26 11.33
C GLU A 50 -6.09 15.80 9.94
N GLN A 51 -5.20 15.10 9.23
CA GLN A 51 -4.80 15.45 7.87
C GLN A 51 -5.80 14.96 6.81
N GLY A 52 -6.87 14.27 7.21
CA GLY A 52 -7.86 13.71 6.30
C GLY A 52 -7.46 12.38 5.68
N ASP A 53 -6.32 11.82 6.05
CA ASP A 53 -5.90 10.51 5.59
C ASP A 53 -6.72 9.42 6.28
N VAL A 54 -7.02 8.36 5.55
CA VAL A 54 -7.64 7.17 6.15
C VAL A 54 -6.56 6.43 6.94
N ALA A 55 -6.86 6.09 8.18
CA ALA A 55 -6.01 5.28 9.04
C ALA A 55 -6.61 3.89 9.16
N ILE A 56 -5.84 2.88 8.80
CA ILE A 56 -6.29 1.49 8.77
C ILE A 56 -5.36 0.66 9.63
N ARG A 57 -5.93 -0.08 10.59
CA ARG A 57 -5.18 -1.04 11.36
C ARG A 57 -5.29 -2.42 10.70
N VAL A 58 -4.14 -2.98 10.30
CA VAL A 58 -4.05 -4.31 9.72
C VAL A 58 -3.03 -5.09 10.54
N GLY A 59 -3.51 -6.02 11.37
CA GLY A 59 -2.65 -6.71 12.33
C GLY A 59 -2.03 -5.73 13.33
N SER A 60 -0.72 -5.74 13.46
CA SER A 60 0.05 -4.81 14.31
C SER A 60 0.40 -3.51 13.59
N ALA A 61 0.23 -3.44 12.28
CA ALA A 61 0.60 -2.29 11.48
C ALA A 61 -0.53 -1.27 11.37
N VAL A 62 -0.16 0.00 11.22
CA VAL A 62 -1.10 1.06 10.83
C VAL A 62 -0.70 1.54 9.45
N VAL A 63 -1.66 1.50 8.53
CA VAL A 63 -1.50 1.96 7.16
C VAL A 63 -2.32 3.22 6.99
N PHE A 64 -1.71 4.24 6.41
CA PHE A 64 -2.38 5.47 6.02
C PHE A 64 -2.63 5.45 4.53
N LEU A 65 -3.77 5.99 4.12
CA LEU A 65 -4.16 6.02 2.71
C LEU A 65 -4.71 7.40 2.37
N ARG A 66 -4.26 7.91 1.22
CA ARG A 66 -4.82 9.14 0.64
C ARG A 66 -4.92 9.00 -0.87
N SER A 67 -5.89 9.67 -1.46
CA SER A 67 -5.97 9.86 -2.90
C SER A 67 -5.17 11.10 -3.31
N THR A 68 -4.61 11.07 -4.52
CA THR A 68 -3.98 12.27 -5.09
C THR A 68 -5.03 13.22 -5.64
N ALA A 69 -4.73 14.52 -5.68
CA ALA A 69 -5.66 15.54 -6.14
C ALA A 69 -6.09 15.35 -7.60
N ASP A 70 -5.22 14.78 -8.42
CA ASP A 70 -5.49 14.45 -9.83
C ASP A 70 -6.24 13.11 -10.00
N CYS A 71 -6.54 12.41 -8.91
CA CYS A 71 -7.24 11.12 -8.89
C CYS A 71 -6.49 9.99 -9.59
N ARG A 72 -5.23 10.14 -9.89
CA ARG A 72 -4.46 9.12 -10.60
C ARG A 72 -3.99 7.99 -9.72
N GLU A 73 -3.78 8.26 -8.43
CA GLU A 73 -3.18 7.31 -7.51
C GLU A 73 -3.84 7.33 -6.14
N LEU A 74 -3.81 6.16 -5.51
CA LEU A 74 -3.98 6.03 -4.08
C LEU A 74 -2.59 5.77 -3.50
N VAL A 75 -2.20 6.57 -2.51
CA VAL A 75 -0.91 6.42 -1.84
C VAL A 75 -1.15 5.78 -0.48
N LEU A 76 -0.58 4.59 -0.30
CA LEU A 76 -0.60 3.89 0.97
C LEU A 76 0.80 3.98 1.58
N PHE A 77 0.88 4.30 2.85
CA PHE A 77 2.16 4.38 3.53
C PHE A 77 2.03 3.92 4.98
N SER A 78 3.12 3.38 5.51
CA SER A 78 3.18 2.92 6.89
C SER A 78 4.50 3.38 7.50
N PRO A 79 4.47 4.09 8.63
CA PRO A 79 5.70 4.41 9.36
C PRO A 79 6.22 3.14 10.04
N LEU A 80 7.48 2.80 9.85
CA LEU A 80 8.06 1.54 10.32
C LEU A 80 9.03 1.75 11.49
N VAL A 81 9.91 2.74 11.36
CA VAL A 81 10.99 3.02 12.31
C VAL A 81 11.05 4.53 12.54
N HIS A 82 11.27 4.92 13.78
CA HIS A 82 11.45 6.32 14.17
C HIS A 82 12.78 6.50 14.93
N ASP A 83 13.14 7.74 15.19
CA ASP A 83 14.36 8.11 15.91
C ASP A 83 15.64 7.60 15.24
N VAL A 84 15.67 7.59 13.92
CA VAL A 84 16.85 7.19 13.15
C VAL A 84 17.94 8.25 13.31
N VAL A 85 19.10 7.83 13.86
CA VAL A 85 20.20 8.75 14.12
C VAL A 85 21.34 8.65 13.09
N ASN A 86 21.59 7.47 12.54
CA ASN A 86 22.58 7.26 11.49
C ASN A 86 21.94 7.20 10.13
N ARG A 87 21.76 8.36 9.51
CA ARG A 87 21.05 8.48 8.24
C ARG A 87 21.78 7.77 7.09
N SER A 88 23.10 7.89 7.03
CA SER A 88 23.89 7.27 5.97
C SER A 88 23.76 5.73 6.01
N ARG A 89 23.87 5.15 7.19
CA ARG A 89 23.70 3.72 7.37
C ARG A 89 22.27 3.27 7.03
N ALA A 90 21.29 4.03 7.48
CA ALA A 90 19.88 3.76 7.17
C ALA A 90 19.64 3.78 5.66
N CYS A 91 20.18 4.76 4.94
CA CYS A 91 20.05 4.84 3.49
C CYS A 91 20.65 3.63 2.77
N GLU A 92 21.80 3.12 3.23
CA GLU A 92 22.39 1.90 2.68
C GLU A 92 21.48 0.69 2.89
N VAL A 93 20.97 0.51 4.10
CA VAL A 93 20.05 -0.59 4.42
C VAL A 93 18.76 -0.49 3.60
N LEU A 94 18.20 0.71 3.49
CA LEU A 94 16.99 0.94 2.68
C LEU A 94 17.23 0.68 1.20
N ASN A 95 18.39 1.04 0.69
CA ASN A 95 18.73 0.74 -0.70
C ASN A 95 18.70 -0.77 -0.94
N ASP A 96 19.27 -1.57 -0.05
CA ASP A 96 19.26 -3.01 -0.17
C ASP A 96 17.83 -3.57 -0.10
N LEU A 97 17.03 -3.07 0.82
CA LEU A 97 15.61 -3.45 0.91
C LEU A 97 14.85 -3.10 -0.38
N ASN A 98 15.10 -1.92 -0.95
CA ASN A 98 14.45 -1.50 -2.18
C ASN A 98 14.87 -2.34 -3.39
N VAL A 99 16.11 -2.79 -3.43
CA VAL A 99 16.59 -3.68 -4.50
C VAL A 99 15.84 -5.02 -4.45
N GLU A 100 15.56 -5.53 -3.27
CA GLU A 100 14.86 -6.79 -3.08
C GLU A 100 13.34 -6.65 -3.18
N SER A 101 12.80 -5.48 -2.86
CA SER A 101 11.36 -5.26 -2.86
C SER A 101 10.81 -5.20 -4.28
N ARG A 102 9.75 -5.96 -4.53
CA ARG A 102 9.11 -6.00 -5.84
C ARG A 102 7.99 -5.00 -5.99
N TYR A 103 7.37 -4.59 -4.89
CA TYR A 103 6.12 -3.86 -4.95
C TYR A 103 6.11 -2.60 -4.09
N GLY A 104 6.55 -2.73 -2.84
CA GLY A 104 6.68 -1.60 -1.95
C GLY A 104 8.04 -0.93 -2.06
N ARG A 105 8.12 0.30 -1.66
CA ARG A 105 9.38 1.03 -1.55
C ARG A 105 9.57 1.58 -0.15
N PHE A 106 10.81 1.71 0.25
CA PHE A 106 11.21 2.24 1.54
C PHE A 106 11.86 3.61 1.36
N ALA A 107 11.59 4.50 2.27
CA ALA A 107 12.18 5.84 2.23
C ALA A 107 12.46 6.34 3.64
N LEU A 108 13.54 7.11 3.76
CA LEU A 108 13.87 7.85 4.96
C LEU A 108 13.41 9.30 4.77
N HIS A 109 12.54 9.75 5.64
CA HIS A 109 12.11 11.14 5.67
C HIS A 109 12.33 11.68 7.09
N ARG A 110 13.18 12.68 7.20
CA ARG A 110 13.64 13.20 8.51
C ARG A 110 14.31 12.06 9.29
N ASP A 111 13.79 11.72 10.46
CA ASP A 111 14.29 10.65 11.31
C ASP A 111 13.44 9.38 11.27
N ARG A 112 12.56 9.27 10.25
CA ARG A 112 11.59 8.16 10.16
C ARG A 112 11.72 7.40 8.86
N VAL A 113 11.56 6.10 8.96
CA VAL A 113 11.51 5.20 7.81
C VAL A 113 10.08 4.80 7.54
N PHE A 114 9.66 4.96 6.29
CA PHE A 114 8.34 4.60 5.80
C PHE A 114 8.45 3.53 4.73
N ALA A 115 7.44 2.66 4.67
CA ALA A 115 7.15 1.88 3.48
C ALA A 115 5.97 2.51 2.75
N GLN A 116 5.98 2.46 1.45
CA GLN A 116 4.96 3.08 0.61
C GLN A 116 4.64 2.20 -0.59
N ILE A 117 3.35 2.18 -0.94
CA ILE A 117 2.86 1.57 -2.18
C ILE A 117 1.90 2.58 -2.81
N SER A 118 2.09 2.84 -4.11
CA SER A 118 1.15 3.63 -4.88
C SER A 118 0.33 2.71 -5.79
N VAL A 119 -0.97 2.93 -5.80
CA VAL A 119 -1.92 2.13 -6.58
C VAL A 119 -2.53 3.04 -7.65
N PRO A 120 -2.42 2.69 -8.94
CA PRO A 120 -3.16 3.42 -9.97
C PRO A 120 -4.66 3.40 -9.65
N ALA A 121 -5.30 4.56 -9.74
CA ALA A 121 -6.70 4.73 -9.38
C ALA A 121 -7.56 5.33 -10.51
N LYS A 122 -7.03 5.38 -11.70
CA LYS A 122 -7.75 5.90 -12.86
C LYS A 122 -7.62 4.90 -14.02
N PRO A 123 -8.53 3.93 -14.12
CA PRO A 123 -9.69 3.69 -13.26
C PRO A 123 -9.34 3.03 -11.91
N PHE A 124 -10.26 3.12 -10.96
CA PHE A 124 -10.14 2.45 -9.67
C PHE A 124 -10.55 0.97 -9.81
N VAL A 125 -9.69 0.06 -9.35
CA VAL A 125 -9.98 -1.36 -9.31
C VAL A 125 -9.89 -1.82 -7.85
N PRO A 126 -11.00 -2.18 -7.22
CA PRO A 126 -11.02 -2.49 -5.79
C PRO A 126 -10.01 -3.55 -5.34
N VAL A 127 -9.81 -4.60 -6.15
CA VAL A 127 -8.87 -5.67 -5.79
C VAL A 127 -7.42 -5.15 -5.70
N HIS A 128 -7.06 -4.13 -6.45
CA HIS A 128 -5.72 -3.54 -6.39
C HIS A 128 -5.48 -2.86 -5.03
N LEU A 129 -6.50 -2.22 -4.48
CA LEU A 129 -6.42 -1.66 -3.13
C LEU A 129 -6.22 -2.76 -2.08
N ARG A 130 -6.99 -3.86 -2.19
CA ARG A 130 -6.86 -5.00 -1.28
C ARG A 130 -5.47 -5.61 -1.32
N GLN A 131 -4.93 -5.80 -2.52
CA GLN A 131 -3.59 -6.34 -2.72
C GLN A 131 -2.51 -5.43 -2.12
N ALA A 132 -2.64 -4.13 -2.32
CA ALA A 132 -1.71 -3.15 -1.78
C ALA A 132 -1.73 -3.12 -0.25
N LEU A 133 -2.92 -3.17 0.36
CA LEU A 133 -3.06 -3.24 1.81
C LEU A 133 -2.40 -4.49 2.39
N ARG A 134 -2.62 -5.62 1.74
CA ARG A 134 -1.99 -6.89 2.16
C ARG A 134 -0.47 -6.83 2.04
N ALA A 135 0.03 -6.34 0.91
CA ALA A 135 1.47 -6.25 0.68
C ALA A 135 2.13 -5.31 1.69
N LEU A 136 1.53 -4.14 1.95
CA LEU A 136 2.10 -3.18 2.88
C LEU A 136 2.05 -3.68 4.33
N SER A 137 0.98 -4.37 4.73
CA SER A 137 0.91 -4.95 6.06
C SER A 137 1.95 -6.04 6.27
N GLN A 138 2.23 -6.86 5.25
CA GLN A 138 3.29 -7.88 5.31
C GLN A 138 4.67 -7.24 5.45
N ILE A 139 4.92 -6.16 4.74
CA ILE A 139 6.16 -5.39 4.86
C ILE A 139 6.31 -4.86 6.30
N ALA A 140 5.26 -4.26 6.84
CA ALA A 140 5.29 -3.70 8.18
C ALA A 140 5.50 -4.77 9.26
N ASP A 141 4.86 -5.92 9.10
CA ASP A 141 5.02 -7.04 10.03
C ASP A 141 6.42 -7.68 9.96
N GLY A 142 7.13 -7.52 8.83
CA GLY A 142 8.49 -8.02 8.66
C GLY A 142 9.58 -7.13 9.27
N ILE A 143 9.22 -5.95 9.79
CA ILE A 143 10.16 -5.07 10.46
C ILE A 143 10.22 -5.46 11.95
N ASP A 144 11.35 -6.01 12.36
CA ASP A 144 11.61 -6.43 13.73
C ASP A 144 12.64 -5.52 14.40
N GLU A 145 12.92 -5.81 15.67
CA GLU A 145 13.90 -5.04 16.46
C GLU A 145 15.31 -5.11 15.87
N GLU A 146 15.69 -6.24 15.29
CA GLU A 146 16.99 -6.38 14.66
C GLU A 146 17.13 -5.45 13.46
N LEU A 147 16.12 -5.39 12.58
CA LEU A 147 16.12 -4.49 11.44
C LEU A 147 16.06 -3.04 11.88
N ALA A 148 15.24 -2.73 12.89
CA ALA A 148 15.18 -1.38 13.46
C ALA A 148 16.55 -0.93 13.99
N THR A 149 17.28 -1.82 14.65
CA THR A 149 18.64 -1.55 15.12
C THR A 149 19.58 -1.27 13.95
N LYS A 150 19.51 -2.06 12.87
CA LYS A 150 20.31 -1.82 11.66
C LYS A 150 20.00 -0.46 11.03
N LEU A 151 18.75 -0.01 11.10
CA LEU A 151 18.32 1.30 10.61
C LEU A 151 18.70 2.44 11.59
N GLY A 152 19.19 2.10 12.79
CA GLY A 152 19.59 3.06 13.80
C GLY A 152 18.43 3.74 14.52
N GLY A 153 17.30 3.05 14.63
CA GLY A 153 16.08 3.59 15.23
C GLY A 153 15.29 2.57 16.01
N ARG A 154 14.02 2.87 16.26
CA ARG A 154 13.08 2.06 17.03
C ARG A 154 11.86 1.74 16.18
N THR A 155 11.28 0.55 16.35
CA THR A 155 10.05 0.18 15.66
C THR A 155 8.90 1.08 16.08
N THR A 156 8.11 1.52 15.10
CA THR A 156 6.92 2.35 15.34
C THR A 156 5.79 1.51 15.95
N PHE A 157 5.68 0.26 15.54
CA PHE A 157 4.66 -0.67 16.02
C PHE A 157 5.36 -1.86 16.66
N PRO A 158 5.63 -1.81 17.98
CA PRO A 158 6.29 -2.92 18.66
C PRO A 158 5.43 -4.17 18.59
N THR A 159 6.09 -5.32 18.48
CA THR A 159 5.42 -6.62 18.54
C THR A 159 4.76 -6.77 19.91
N PRO A 160 3.50 -7.18 19.96
CA PRO A 160 2.81 -7.40 21.24
C PRO A 160 3.48 -8.48 22.08
#